data_c3ec585067c815614369609b699843b8
#
_entry.id   c3ec585067c815614369609b699843b8
#
_cell.length_a   1.000
_cell.length_b   1.000
_cell.length_c   1.000
_cell.angle_alpha   90.00
_cell.angle_beta   90.00
_cell.angle_gamma   90.00
#
_symmetry.space_group_name_H-M   'P 1'
#
loop_
_entity.id
_entity.type
_entity.pdbx_description
1 polymer ?
#
loop_
_entity_poly.entity_id
_entity_poly.type
_entity_poly.pdbx_seq_one_letter_code
_entity_poly.pdbx_strand_id
1 'polypeptide(L)'
;LRRRLSIDFSRRGILHEDDLIGLISLRRRTPTMGTISYILRDDSWGNGYATHAAHQVVTVAFTTAGLNRLEAMHHPDNPASGRVLAKAGFTRGTADRDTETGTVPYELYALDSGA
;
A
#
# COMPACT_ATOMS: atom_id res chain seq x y z
N LEU A 1 11.46 20.17 -14.62
CA LEU A 1 10.51 19.13 -14.98
C LEU A 1 10.09 18.34 -13.75
N ARG A 2 8.80 18.28 -13.55
CA ARG A 2 8.24 17.43 -12.51
C ARG A 2 8.23 15.99 -12.94
N ARG A 3 8.83 15.15 -12.14
CA ARG A 3 8.68 13.71 -12.28
C ARG A 3 7.30 13.31 -11.78
N ARG A 4 6.59 12.55 -12.57
CA ARG A 4 5.23 12.14 -12.25
C ARG A 4 5.19 10.68 -11.87
N LEU A 5 4.66 10.44 -10.69
CA LEU A 5 4.23 9.13 -10.30
C LEU A 5 2.71 9.07 -10.49
N SER A 6 2.23 8.06 -11.17
CA SER A 6 0.80 7.86 -11.36
C SER A 6 0.44 6.39 -11.17
N ILE A 7 -0.84 6.13 -10.92
CA ILE A 7 -1.34 4.77 -10.80
C ILE A 7 -2.38 4.54 -11.89
N ASP A 8 -2.16 3.51 -12.68
CA ASP A 8 -3.15 3.01 -13.61
C ASP A 8 -4.00 1.99 -12.87
N PHE A 9 -5.15 2.43 -12.36
CA PHE A 9 -6.02 1.59 -11.55
C PHE A 9 -6.62 0.43 -12.34
N SER A 10 -6.80 0.57 -13.66
CA SER A 10 -7.34 -0.51 -14.48
C SER A 10 -6.37 -1.66 -14.64
N ARG A 11 -5.08 -1.37 -14.66
CA ARG A 11 -3.99 -2.36 -14.81
C ARG A 11 -3.22 -2.60 -13.52
N ARG A 12 -3.56 -1.88 -12.45
CA ARG A 12 -2.87 -1.95 -11.16
C ARG A 12 -1.39 -1.58 -11.25
N GLY A 13 -1.02 -0.76 -12.24
CA GLY A 13 0.36 -0.38 -12.50
C GLY A 13 0.77 0.88 -11.77
N ILE A 14 2.00 0.89 -11.26
CA ILE A 14 2.66 2.09 -10.77
C ILE A 14 3.57 2.58 -11.88
N LEU A 15 3.33 3.80 -12.33
CA LEU A 15 4.05 4.40 -13.45
C LEU A 15 4.86 5.59 -12.97
N HIS A 16 6.09 5.68 -13.44
CA HIS A 16 6.94 6.85 -13.26
C HIS A 16 7.36 7.33 -14.64
N GLU A 17 6.86 8.50 -15.05
CA GLU A 17 7.09 9.05 -16.39
C GLU A 17 6.77 8.03 -17.49
N ASP A 18 5.62 7.36 -17.36
CA ASP A 18 5.12 6.32 -18.28
C ASP A 18 5.91 4.99 -18.26
N ASP A 19 6.92 4.87 -17.42
CA ASP A 19 7.62 3.61 -17.22
C ASP A 19 6.94 2.81 -16.11
N LEU A 20 6.59 1.56 -16.39
CA LEU A 20 5.98 0.66 -15.41
C LEU A 20 7.03 0.20 -14.41
N ILE A 21 6.96 0.71 -13.19
CA ILE A 21 7.95 0.41 -12.14
C ILE A 21 7.42 -0.52 -11.06
N GLY A 22 6.14 -0.83 -11.07
CA GLY A 22 5.58 -1.74 -10.08
C GLY A 22 4.11 -1.98 -10.26
N LEU A 23 3.55 -2.77 -9.36
CA LEU A 23 2.14 -3.10 -9.30
C LEU A 23 1.63 -2.79 -7.90
N ILE A 24 0.39 -2.35 -7.82
CA ILE A 24 -0.30 -2.14 -6.55
C ILE A 24 -1.75 -2.55 -6.70
N SER A 25 -2.31 -3.20 -5.70
CA SER A 25 -3.70 -3.64 -5.75
C SER A 25 -4.42 -3.34 -4.45
N LEU A 26 -5.69 -3.04 -4.60
CA LEU A 26 -6.64 -2.89 -3.50
C LEU A 26 -7.74 -3.92 -3.73
N ARG A 27 -7.95 -4.81 -2.77
CA ARG A 27 -9.00 -5.84 -2.83
C ARG A 27 -9.98 -5.64 -1.69
N ARG A 28 -11.24 -5.48 -2.05
CA ARG A 28 -12.31 -5.45 -1.06
C ARG A 28 -12.48 -6.86 -0.49
N ARG A 29 -12.45 -6.97 0.84
CA ARG A 29 -12.65 -8.24 1.55
C ARG A 29 -14.03 -8.32 2.21
N THR A 30 -14.49 -7.20 2.75
CA THR A 30 -15.82 -7.03 3.31
C THR A 30 -16.40 -5.72 2.75
N PRO A 31 -17.66 -5.39 3.00
CA PRO A 31 -18.22 -4.12 2.54
C PRO A 31 -17.42 -2.89 3.03
N THR A 32 -16.68 -3.01 4.13
CA THR A 32 -15.99 -1.86 4.73
C THR A 32 -14.49 -2.03 4.89
N MET A 33 -13.94 -3.21 4.59
CA MET A 33 -12.51 -3.48 4.77
C MET A 33 -11.90 -4.01 3.48
N GLY A 34 -10.69 -3.55 3.18
CA GLY A 34 -9.92 -4.03 2.05
C GLY A 34 -8.48 -4.33 2.41
N THR A 35 -7.81 -5.05 1.53
CA THR A 35 -6.38 -5.32 1.63
C THR A 35 -5.65 -4.62 0.49
N ILE A 36 -4.48 -4.07 0.82
CA ILE A 36 -3.59 -3.45 -0.13
C ILE A 36 -2.31 -4.29 -0.23
N SER A 37 -1.84 -4.47 -1.45
CA SER A 37 -0.56 -5.13 -1.70
C SER A 37 0.16 -4.43 -2.83
N TYR A 38 1.49 -4.48 -2.83
CA TYR A 38 2.29 -3.85 -3.87
C TYR A 38 3.62 -4.56 -4.04
N ILE A 39 4.19 -4.38 -5.22
CA ILE A 39 5.55 -4.76 -5.52
C ILE A 39 6.16 -3.65 -6.39
N LEU A 40 7.40 -3.32 -6.13
CA LEU A 40 8.13 -2.28 -6.85
C LEU A 40 9.41 -2.88 -7.41
N ARG A 41 9.71 -2.53 -8.65
CA ARG A 41 10.96 -2.93 -9.30
C ARG A 41 12.15 -2.42 -8.48
N ASP A 42 13.16 -3.25 -8.28
CA ASP A 42 14.26 -2.95 -7.35
C ASP A 42 15.09 -1.72 -7.75
N ASP A 43 15.21 -1.44 -9.03
CA ASP A 43 15.90 -0.23 -9.50
C ASP A 43 15.13 1.06 -9.19
N SER A 44 13.90 0.95 -8.69
CA SER A 44 13.06 2.08 -8.30
C SER A 44 12.94 2.25 -6.79
N TRP A 45 13.62 1.41 -6.02
CA TRP A 45 13.62 1.49 -4.55
C TRP A 45 14.37 2.74 -4.07
N GLY A 46 14.04 3.20 -2.88
CA GLY A 46 14.74 4.30 -2.23
C GLY A 46 14.35 5.70 -2.69
N ASN A 47 13.34 5.82 -3.54
CA ASN A 47 12.88 7.11 -4.09
C ASN A 47 11.54 7.58 -3.50
N GLY A 48 10.97 6.85 -2.56
CA GLY A 48 9.66 7.19 -1.99
C GLY A 48 8.47 6.84 -2.88
N TYR A 49 8.68 6.15 -3.99
CA TYR A 49 7.61 5.84 -4.95
C TYR A 49 6.54 4.92 -4.35
N ALA A 50 6.95 3.89 -3.61
CA ALA A 50 6.01 2.97 -2.98
C ALA A 50 5.14 3.69 -1.95
N THR A 51 5.73 4.56 -1.15
CA THR A 51 4.99 5.37 -0.17
C THR A 51 3.99 6.29 -0.88
N HIS A 52 4.42 6.97 -1.93
CA HIS A 52 3.55 7.85 -2.70
C HIS A 52 2.39 7.07 -3.33
N ALA A 53 2.68 5.92 -3.94
CA ALA A 53 1.65 5.06 -4.52
C ALA A 53 0.66 4.57 -3.46
N ALA A 54 1.15 4.16 -2.30
CA ALA A 54 0.30 3.73 -1.19
C ALA A 54 -0.63 4.84 -0.72
N HIS A 55 -0.14 6.08 -0.60
CA HIS A 55 -0.98 7.23 -0.26
C HIS A 55 -2.12 7.45 -1.26
N GLN A 56 -1.85 7.34 -2.55
CA GLN A 56 -2.87 7.50 -3.57
C GLN A 56 -3.95 6.42 -3.45
N VAL A 57 -3.55 5.18 -3.25
CA VAL A 57 -4.50 4.06 -3.11
C VAL A 57 -5.30 4.17 -1.81
N VAL A 58 -4.68 4.58 -0.71
CA VAL A 58 -5.37 4.81 0.56
C VAL A 58 -6.45 5.89 0.39
N THR A 59 -6.15 6.97 -0.30
CA THR A 59 -7.12 8.03 -0.58
C THR A 59 -8.32 7.48 -1.35
N VAL A 60 -8.08 6.74 -2.42
CA VAL A 60 -9.16 6.12 -3.20
C VAL A 60 -9.97 5.14 -2.37
N ALA A 61 -9.31 4.34 -1.55
CA ALA A 61 -9.97 3.35 -0.70
C ALA A 61 -10.98 4.00 0.25
N PHE A 62 -10.58 5.09 0.90
CA PHE A 62 -11.43 5.73 1.90
C PHE A 62 -12.43 6.72 1.32
N THR A 63 -12.12 7.38 0.20
CA THR A 63 -13.02 8.38 -0.40
C THR A 63 -13.94 7.77 -1.45
N THR A 64 -13.39 7.04 -2.41
CA THR A 64 -14.15 6.53 -3.55
C THR A 64 -14.74 5.15 -3.31
N ALA A 65 -13.96 4.25 -2.72
CA ALA A 65 -14.42 2.88 -2.47
C ALA A 65 -15.26 2.75 -1.19
N GLY A 66 -15.28 3.77 -0.35
CA GLY A 66 -16.09 3.79 0.87
C GLY A 66 -15.62 2.83 1.95
N LEU A 67 -14.36 2.41 1.91
CA LEU A 67 -13.79 1.56 2.95
C LEU A 67 -13.48 2.39 4.19
N ASN A 68 -13.48 1.76 5.35
CA ASN A 68 -13.09 2.43 6.60
C ASN A 68 -11.89 1.76 7.27
N ARG A 69 -11.43 0.63 6.74
CA ARG A 69 -10.26 -0.08 7.25
C ARG A 69 -9.49 -0.71 6.11
N LEU A 70 -8.17 -0.62 6.18
CA LEU A 70 -7.26 -1.32 5.27
C LEU A 70 -6.31 -2.19 6.07
N GLU A 71 -5.96 -3.32 5.48
CA GLU A 71 -4.93 -4.20 5.98
C GLU A 71 -3.85 -4.38 4.92
N ALA A 72 -2.63 -4.56 5.36
CA ALA A 72 -1.49 -4.85 4.50
C ALA A 72 -0.54 -5.78 5.26
N MET A 73 0.26 -6.53 4.51
CA MET A 73 1.25 -7.43 5.10
C MET A 73 2.54 -7.32 4.32
N HIS A 74 3.66 -7.54 5.01
CA HIS A 74 4.94 -7.65 4.35
C HIS A 74 5.67 -8.90 4.81
N HIS A 75 6.55 -9.40 3.96
CA HIS A 75 7.41 -10.52 4.31
C HIS A 75 8.44 -10.07 5.36
N PRO A 76 8.75 -10.90 6.38
CA PRO A 76 9.70 -10.52 7.42
C PRO A 76 11.11 -10.24 6.89
N ASP A 77 11.47 -10.82 5.74
CA ASP A 77 12.76 -10.56 5.08
C ASP A 77 12.79 -9.23 4.32
N ASN A 78 11.68 -8.49 4.31
CA ASN A 78 11.58 -7.21 3.62
C ASN A 78 11.16 -6.09 4.60
N PRO A 79 12.05 -5.69 5.52
CA PRO A 79 11.72 -4.63 6.49
C PRO A 79 11.48 -3.27 5.85
N ALA A 80 11.99 -3.05 4.63
CA ALA A 80 11.74 -1.81 3.89
C ALA A 80 10.25 -1.65 3.57
N SER A 81 9.53 -2.74 3.31
CA SER A 81 8.10 -2.71 3.06
C SER A 81 7.34 -2.25 4.31
N GLY A 82 7.74 -2.70 5.49
CA GLY A 82 7.16 -2.22 6.75
C GLY A 82 7.36 -0.73 6.96
N ARG A 83 8.53 -0.20 6.60
CA ARG A 83 8.78 1.24 6.67
C ARG A 83 7.89 2.03 5.71
N VAL A 84 7.65 1.50 4.52
CA VAL A 84 6.72 2.11 3.55
C VAL A 84 5.32 2.16 4.12
N LEU A 85 4.84 1.06 4.70
CA LEU A 85 3.51 1.02 5.32
C LEU A 85 3.40 2.02 6.47
N ALA A 86 4.41 2.09 7.32
CA ALA A 86 4.43 3.05 8.43
C ALA A 86 4.38 4.50 7.92
N LYS A 87 5.14 4.82 6.88
CA LYS A 87 5.12 6.16 6.26
C LYS A 87 3.78 6.48 5.61
N ALA A 88 3.08 5.47 5.13
CA ALA A 88 1.75 5.64 4.56
C ALA A 88 0.65 5.79 5.63
N GLY A 89 1.02 5.70 6.90
CA GLY A 89 0.10 5.88 8.02
C GLY A 89 -0.35 4.58 8.67
N PHE A 90 0.06 3.43 8.16
CA PHE A 90 -0.32 2.15 8.75
C PHE A 90 0.39 1.93 10.08
N THR A 91 -0.31 1.30 11.02
CA THR A 91 0.24 0.86 12.28
C THR A 91 0.37 -0.66 12.29
N ARG A 92 1.32 -1.15 13.08
CA ARG A 92 1.49 -2.59 13.24
C ARG A 92 0.21 -3.18 13.82
N GLY A 93 -0.31 -4.25 13.20
CA GLY A 93 -1.49 -4.94 13.69
C GLY A 93 -1.25 -5.58 15.05
N THR A 94 -2.34 -5.83 15.78
CA THR A 94 -2.26 -6.44 17.11
C THR A 94 -1.90 -7.92 17.07
N ALA A 95 -2.15 -8.59 15.95
CA ALA A 95 -1.74 -9.96 15.74
C ALA A 95 -0.24 -10.04 15.52
N ASP A 96 0.36 -11.10 16.01
CA ASP A 96 1.74 -11.44 15.69
C ASP A 96 1.82 -11.85 14.21
N ARG A 97 2.97 -12.38 13.81
CA ARG A 97 3.14 -12.88 12.46
C ARG A 97 2.09 -13.94 12.13
N ASP A 98 1.63 -13.93 10.88
CA ASP A 98 0.84 -15.03 10.36
C ASP A 98 1.65 -16.33 10.48
N THR A 99 1.08 -17.33 11.11
CA THR A 99 1.81 -18.58 11.41
C THR A 99 2.07 -19.43 10.18
N GLU A 100 1.28 -19.25 9.11
CA GLU A 100 1.48 -20.00 7.86
C GLU A 100 2.50 -19.33 6.95
N THR A 101 2.38 -18.01 6.78
CA THR A 101 3.19 -17.27 5.82
C THR A 101 4.38 -16.56 6.45
N GLY A 102 4.37 -16.35 7.77
CA GLY A 102 5.35 -15.55 8.48
C GLY A 102 5.27 -14.05 8.22
N THR A 103 4.23 -13.61 7.52
CA THR A 103 4.07 -12.19 7.18
C THR A 103 3.72 -11.34 8.39
N VAL A 104 4.11 -10.07 8.34
CA VAL A 104 3.89 -9.10 9.41
C VAL A 104 2.69 -8.24 9.06
N PRO A 105 1.61 -8.24 9.85
CA PRO A 105 0.39 -7.51 9.54
C PRO A 105 0.48 -6.03 9.93
N TYR A 106 -0.17 -5.17 9.13
CA TYR A 106 -0.36 -3.75 9.37
C TYR A 106 -1.81 -3.38 9.09
N GLU A 107 -2.28 -2.32 9.74
CA GLU A 107 -3.64 -1.84 9.55
C GLU A 107 -3.71 -0.31 9.55
N LEU A 108 -4.72 0.22 8.88
CA LEU A 108 -4.99 1.64 8.82
C LEU A 108 -6.51 1.85 8.84
N TYR A 109 -6.97 2.71 9.73
CA TYR A 109 -8.38 3.11 9.80
C TYR A 109 -8.57 4.49 9.20
N ALA A 110 -9.72 4.73 8.59
CA ALA A 110 -10.02 6.01 7.93
C ALA A 110 -9.91 7.20 8.88
N LEU A 111 -10.28 7.03 10.13
CA LEU A 111 -10.19 8.09 11.15
C LEU A 111 -8.76 8.44 11.49
N ASP A 112 -7.85 7.46 11.40
CA ASP A 112 -6.42 7.64 11.72
C ASP A 112 -5.64 8.20 10.54
N SER A 113 -6.17 8.07 9.33
CA SER A 113 -5.48 8.51 8.12
C SER A 113 -5.54 10.03 7.91
N GLY A 114 -6.42 10.73 8.60
CA GLY A 114 -6.66 12.15 8.38
C GLY A 114 -7.39 12.45 7.07
N ALA A 115 -7.91 11.45 6.41
CA ALA A 115 -8.61 11.59 5.14
C ALA A 115 -10.09 11.90 5.35
#